data_a5381e441516cb3bc96d201832f647b2
#
_entry.id   a5381e441516cb3bc96d201832f647b2
#
_cell.length_a   1.000
_cell.length_b   1.000
_cell.length_c   1.000
_cell.angle_alpha   90.00
_cell.angle_beta   90.00
_cell.angle_gamma   90.00
#
_symmetry.space_group_name_H-M   'P 1'
#
loop_
_entity.id
_entity.type
_entity.pdbx_description
1 polymer ?
#
loop_
_entity_poly.entity_id
_entity_poly.type
_entity_poly.pdbx_seq_one_letter_code
_entity_poly.pdbx_strand_id
1 'polypeptide(L)'
;MIREEADYRLSFLSDMDQLTIENLHVAIGDREIIRGLSLSVPRGEVHAIMGPNGSGKSTLAKVLAGHPDYTVTAGAIAMDGENILELEPDERARKGLFLAFQYPSEIPGVTIANFLRAAVQSRLPEGEELEATDYYARLYEKMDLLAMDRSFTSRSVNEGFSGGEKKRNEILQMAMLEPKYAVLDETDSGLDIDALKVVAHGVNSLRGPNLGVLLITHYQRLLNYIVPDHVHVMVRGRIEMSGGKELALQLEEKGYDWVKEDADEPALA
;
A
#
# COMPACT_ATOMS: atom_id res chain seq x y z
N MET A 1 -26.32 20.13 11.21
CA MET A 1 -26.59 18.88 10.45
C MET A 1 -26.55 19.07 8.93
N ILE A 2 -27.45 19.81 8.29
CA ILE A 2 -27.47 19.96 6.81
C ILE A 2 -26.26 20.77 6.26
N ARG A 3 -25.71 21.71 7.01
CA ARG A 3 -24.50 22.46 6.60
C ARG A 3 -23.21 21.66 6.79
N GLU A 4 -23.11 20.86 7.83
CA GLU A 4 -21.94 19.99 8.07
C GLU A 4 -21.86 18.86 7.02
N GLU A 5 -22.98 18.25 6.61
CA GLU A 5 -23.00 17.30 5.50
C GLU A 5 -22.65 17.92 4.14
N ALA A 6 -23.00 19.19 3.92
CA ALA A 6 -22.65 19.89 2.68
C ALA A 6 -21.17 20.30 2.64
N ASP A 7 -20.58 20.75 3.75
CA ASP A 7 -19.15 21.03 3.86
C ASP A 7 -18.31 19.76 3.78
N TYR A 8 -18.77 18.65 4.35
CA TYR A 8 -18.17 17.34 4.23
C TYR A 8 -18.17 16.84 2.77
N ARG A 9 -19.26 17.00 2.02
CA ARG A 9 -19.32 16.68 0.58
C ARG A 9 -18.47 17.59 -0.29
N LEU A 10 -18.29 18.85 0.08
CA LEU A 10 -17.48 19.81 -0.68
C LEU A 10 -15.98 19.59 -0.49
N SER A 11 -15.53 19.07 0.66
CA SER A 11 -14.12 18.69 0.85
C SER A 11 -13.71 17.53 -0.06
N PHE A 12 -14.57 16.53 -0.24
CA PHE A 12 -14.30 15.40 -1.16
C PHE A 12 -14.21 15.79 -2.65
N LEU A 13 -14.85 16.88 -3.07
CA LEU A 13 -14.81 17.33 -4.47
C LEU A 13 -13.50 18.04 -4.86
N SER A 14 -12.67 18.43 -3.87
CA SER A 14 -11.34 19.00 -4.12
C SER A 14 -10.23 17.96 -4.22
N ASP A 15 -10.50 16.70 -3.88
CA ASP A 15 -9.49 15.66 -3.65
C ASP A 15 -9.47 14.61 -4.78
N MET A 16 -9.62 15.06 -6.00
CA MET A 16 -9.39 14.22 -7.18
C MET A 16 -7.90 13.85 -7.25
N ASP A 17 -7.63 12.61 -7.62
CA ASP A 17 -6.28 12.09 -7.77
C ASP A 17 -5.48 11.83 -6.47
N GLN A 18 -6.18 11.50 -5.37
CA GLN A 18 -5.52 11.08 -4.13
C GLN A 18 -6.30 9.99 -3.37
N LEU A 19 -5.56 9.22 -2.56
CA LEU A 19 -6.12 8.36 -1.51
C LEU A 19 -6.18 9.19 -0.23
N THR A 20 -7.39 9.43 0.28
CA THR A 20 -7.64 10.24 1.47
C THR A 20 -8.15 9.38 2.62
N ILE A 21 -7.59 9.57 3.79
CA ILE A 21 -8.02 8.97 5.05
C ILE A 21 -8.32 10.12 6.01
N GLU A 22 -9.52 10.17 6.55
CA GLU A 22 -9.97 11.26 7.42
C GLU A 22 -10.47 10.73 8.76
N ASN A 23 -9.81 11.18 9.82
CA ASN A 23 -10.19 10.87 11.21
C ASN A 23 -10.57 9.40 11.41
N LEU A 24 -9.79 8.49 10.86
CA LEU A 24 -10.07 7.05 10.83
C LEU A 24 -9.92 6.43 12.21
N HIS A 25 -10.97 5.74 12.66
CA HIS A 25 -10.97 4.92 13.86
C HIS A 25 -11.24 3.47 13.49
N VAL A 26 -10.42 2.55 13.99
CA VAL A 26 -10.53 1.12 13.68
C VAL A 26 -10.35 0.28 14.92
N ALA A 27 -11.21 -0.73 15.07
CA ALA A 27 -11.14 -1.72 16.11
C ALA A 27 -11.03 -3.16 15.58
N ILE A 28 -10.47 -4.04 16.40
CA ILE A 28 -10.57 -5.49 16.27
C ILE A 28 -11.23 -6.02 17.55
N GLY A 29 -12.43 -6.58 17.43
CA GLY A 29 -13.28 -6.84 18.60
C GLY A 29 -13.51 -5.54 19.39
N ASP A 30 -13.27 -5.58 20.69
CA ASP A 30 -13.43 -4.40 21.57
C ASP A 30 -12.19 -3.50 21.68
N ARG A 31 -11.11 -3.83 20.96
CA ARG A 31 -9.86 -3.09 21.06
C ARG A 31 -9.69 -2.13 19.89
N GLU A 32 -9.71 -0.83 20.19
CA GLU A 32 -9.36 0.22 19.23
C GLU A 32 -7.85 0.22 18.95
N ILE A 33 -7.48 0.19 17.66
CA ILE A 33 -6.10 0.15 17.19
C ILE A 33 -5.72 1.44 16.48
N ILE A 34 -6.55 1.94 15.58
CA ILE A 34 -6.37 3.24 14.89
C ILE A 34 -7.31 4.24 15.56
N ARG A 35 -6.81 5.46 15.85
CA ARG A 35 -7.43 6.39 16.78
C ARG A 35 -7.45 7.82 16.22
N GLY A 36 -8.22 8.03 15.14
CA GLY A 36 -8.34 9.35 14.51
C GLY A 36 -7.17 9.65 13.56
N LEU A 37 -6.74 8.66 12.77
CA LEU A 37 -5.68 8.82 11.79
C LEU A 37 -6.20 9.59 10.57
N SER A 38 -5.45 10.63 10.16
CA SER A 38 -5.67 11.35 8.90
C SER A 38 -4.40 11.34 8.07
N LEU A 39 -4.55 11.07 6.76
CA LEU A 39 -3.46 11.00 5.79
C LEU A 39 -3.99 11.18 4.38
N SER A 40 -3.27 11.92 3.54
CA SER A 40 -3.50 12.01 2.09
C SER A 40 -2.28 11.49 1.34
N VAL A 41 -2.52 10.71 0.29
CA VAL A 41 -1.48 10.19 -0.62
C VAL A 41 -1.89 10.53 -2.06
N PRO A 42 -1.39 11.64 -2.60
CA PRO A 42 -1.63 12.02 -4.00
C PRO A 42 -1.03 11.01 -4.97
N ARG A 43 -1.60 10.90 -6.17
CA ARG A 43 -0.92 10.21 -7.27
C ARG A 43 0.35 10.97 -7.63
N GLY A 44 1.38 10.24 -8.01
CA GLY A 44 2.71 10.79 -8.31
C GLY A 44 3.65 10.86 -7.11
N GLU A 45 3.14 10.72 -5.89
CA GLU A 45 3.92 10.82 -4.67
C GLU A 45 4.14 9.46 -3.98
N VAL A 46 5.24 9.39 -3.23
CA VAL A 46 5.60 8.26 -2.37
C VAL A 46 5.59 8.74 -0.92
N HIS A 47 4.67 8.22 -0.15
CA HIS A 47 4.56 8.45 1.27
C HIS A 47 5.06 7.23 2.05
N ALA A 48 5.81 7.43 3.11
CA ALA A 48 6.28 6.36 3.99
C ALA A 48 5.65 6.50 5.38
N ILE A 49 5.07 5.41 5.91
CA ILE A 49 4.68 5.31 7.31
C ILE A 49 5.73 4.50 8.05
N MET A 50 6.34 5.12 9.03
CA MET A 50 7.27 4.51 9.99
C MET A 50 6.66 4.51 11.39
N GLY A 51 7.17 3.67 12.28
CA GLY A 51 6.71 3.62 13.66
C GLY A 51 7.06 2.29 14.33
N PRO A 52 6.99 2.23 15.67
CA PRO A 52 7.31 1.03 16.41
C PRO A 52 6.34 -0.12 16.09
N ASN A 53 6.75 -1.35 16.43
CA ASN A 53 5.87 -2.51 16.33
C ASN A 53 4.61 -2.30 17.19
N GLY A 54 3.45 -2.70 16.64
CA GLY A 54 2.16 -2.53 17.31
C GLY A 54 1.58 -1.11 17.23
N SER A 55 2.16 -0.17 16.47
CA SER A 55 1.61 1.17 16.29
C SER A 55 0.33 1.21 15.45
N GLY A 56 0.01 0.13 14.67
CA GLY A 56 -1.19 0.03 13.83
C GLY A 56 -0.93 0.07 12.32
N LYS A 57 0.34 0.10 11.87
CA LYS A 57 0.70 0.22 10.43
C LYS A 57 0.08 -0.87 9.55
N SER A 58 0.30 -2.15 9.88
CA SER A 58 -0.27 -3.27 9.10
C SER A 58 -1.80 -3.38 9.27
N THR A 59 -2.35 -2.86 10.37
CA THR A 59 -3.79 -2.68 10.52
C THR A 59 -4.33 -1.70 9.50
N LEU A 60 -3.66 -0.56 9.32
CA LEU A 60 -4.03 0.42 8.30
C LEU A 60 -4.01 -0.20 6.88
N ALA A 61 -2.93 -0.92 6.52
CA ALA A 61 -2.82 -1.60 5.23
C ALA A 61 -3.99 -2.56 4.98
N LYS A 62 -4.34 -3.38 5.98
CA LYS A 62 -5.43 -4.35 5.90
C LYS A 62 -6.80 -3.68 5.80
N VAL A 63 -7.02 -2.60 6.54
CA VAL A 63 -8.28 -1.82 6.48
C VAL A 63 -8.45 -1.15 5.12
N LEU A 64 -7.39 -0.59 4.56
CA LEU A 64 -7.41 -0.04 3.20
C LEU A 64 -7.82 -1.10 2.16
N ALA A 65 -7.31 -2.33 2.31
CA ALA A 65 -7.67 -3.45 1.45
C ALA A 65 -9.06 -4.06 1.72
N GLY A 66 -9.75 -3.65 2.78
CA GLY A 66 -11.10 -4.16 3.12
C GLY A 66 -11.08 -5.50 3.87
N HIS A 67 -10.05 -5.76 4.69
CA HIS A 67 -9.97 -7.01 5.44
C HIS A 67 -11.10 -7.14 6.48
N PRO A 68 -11.87 -8.25 6.49
CA PRO A 68 -13.12 -8.36 7.26
C PRO A 68 -12.95 -8.39 8.78
N ASP A 69 -11.76 -8.70 9.30
CA ASP A 69 -11.51 -8.77 10.74
C ASP A 69 -11.49 -7.41 11.43
N TYR A 70 -11.46 -6.32 10.65
CA TYR A 70 -11.33 -4.96 11.17
C TYR A 70 -12.63 -4.18 10.97
N THR A 71 -13.09 -3.54 12.03
CA THR A 71 -14.28 -2.69 12.01
C THR A 71 -13.88 -1.21 12.02
N VAL A 72 -14.24 -0.48 10.98
CA VAL A 72 -14.15 0.99 10.99
C VAL A 72 -15.30 1.53 11.84
N THR A 73 -14.95 2.20 12.94
CA THR A 73 -15.94 2.73 13.91
C THR A 73 -16.24 4.19 13.68
N ALA A 74 -15.35 4.95 13.04
CA ALA A 74 -15.56 6.33 12.63
C ALA A 74 -14.54 6.75 11.56
N GLY A 75 -14.78 7.87 10.91
CA GLY A 75 -13.93 8.43 9.86
C GLY A 75 -14.31 7.96 8.46
N ALA A 76 -13.47 8.28 7.48
CA ALA A 76 -13.71 7.95 6.08
C ALA A 76 -12.41 7.54 5.37
N ILE A 77 -12.56 6.75 4.30
CA ILE A 77 -11.49 6.45 3.34
C ILE A 77 -12.05 6.67 1.95
N ALA A 78 -11.39 7.51 1.17
CA ALA A 78 -11.80 7.79 -0.20
C ALA A 78 -10.64 7.60 -1.18
N MET A 79 -10.94 7.15 -2.39
CA MET A 79 -10.05 7.11 -3.54
C MET A 79 -10.63 7.99 -4.65
N ASP A 80 -9.86 8.97 -5.12
CA ASP A 80 -10.33 9.91 -6.16
C ASP A 80 -11.68 10.57 -5.81
N GLY A 81 -11.88 10.88 -4.52
CA GLY A 81 -13.13 11.47 -3.99
C GLY A 81 -14.29 10.47 -3.77
N GLU A 82 -14.11 9.18 -4.10
CA GLU A 82 -15.13 8.17 -3.88
C GLU A 82 -14.86 7.38 -2.59
N ASN A 83 -15.85 7.32 -1.69
CA ASN A 83 -15.76 6.52 -0.46
C ASN A 83 -15.65 5.03 -0.81
N ILE A 84 -14.64 4.35 -0.23
CA ILE A 84 -14.37 2.92 -0.48
C ILE A 84 -14.71 2.01 0.70
N LEU A 85 -15.24 2.54 1.79
CA LEU A 85 -15.48 1.74 3.01
C LEU A 85 -16.52 0.63 2.79
N GLU A 86 -17.55 0.90 1.98
CA GLU A 86 -18.61 -0.06 1.68
C GLU A 86 -18.24 -1.05 0.57
N LEU A 87 -17.07 -0.88 -0.06
CA LEU A 87 -16.62 -1.73 -1.15
C LEU A 87 -15.92 -2.99 -0.62
N GLU A 88 -16.22 -4.11 -1.25
CA GLU A 88 -15.51 -5.36 -1.02
C GLU A 88 -14.05 -5.29 -1.53
N PRO A 89 -13.14 -6.15 -1.01
CA PRO A 89 -11.71 -6.12 -1.39
C PRO A 89 -11.44 -6.17 -2.91
N ASP A 90 -12.19 -6.98 -3.63
CA ASP A 90 -12.06 -7.12 -5.09
C ASP A 90 -12.58 -5.89 -5.84
N GLU A 91 -13.60 -5.20 -5.32
CA GLU A 91 -14.10 -3.94 -5.86
C GLU A 91 -13.06 -2.82 -5.69
N ARG A 92 -12.43 -2.72 -4.50
CA ARG A 92 -11.32 -1.79 -4.26
C ARG A 92 -10.15 -2.06 -5.20
N ALA A 93 -9.80 -3.32 -5.40
CA ALA A 93 -8.74 -3.71 -6.33
C ALA A 93 -9.07 -3.33 -7.79
N ARG A 94 -10.31 -3.56 -8.25
CA ARG A 94 -10.76 -3.13 -9.60
C ARG A 94 -10.72 -1.61 -9.76
N LYS A 95 -11.01 -0.84 -8.71
CA LYS A 95 -10.90 0.63 -8.72
C LYS A 95 -9.46 1.13 -8.76
N GLY A 96 -8.48 0.26 -8.51
CA GLY A 96 -7.07 0.58 -8.62
C GLY A 96 -6.29 0.62 -7.31
N LEU A 97 -6.81 0.06 -6.23
CA LEU A 97 -6.04 -0.17 -5.02
C LEU A 97 -5.25 -1.48 -5.14
N PHE A 98 -3.98 -1.46 -4.75
CA PHE A 98 -3.12 -2.63 -4.67
C PHE A 98 -2.53 -2.74 -3.26
N LEU A 99 -2.51 -3.94 -2.70
CA LEU A 99 -1.82 -4.25 -1.45
C LEU A 99 -0.74 -5.31 -1.69
N ALA A 100 0.51 -4.96 -1.41
CA ALA A 100 1.57 -5.94 -1.21
C ALA A 100 1.58 -6.35 0.27
N PHE A 101 1.38 -7.63 0.52
CA PHE A 101 1.23 -8.16 1.88
C PHE A 101 2.60 -8.35 2.55
N GLN A 102 2.64 -8.20 3.87
CA GLN A 102 3.82 -8.59 4.65
C GLN A 102 4.21 -10.05 4.39
N TYR A 103 3.21 -10.94 4.38
CA TYR A 103 3.36 -12.38 4.10
C TYR A 103 2.46 -12.79 2.93
N PRO A 104 2.98 -12.82 1.69
CA PRO A 104 2.19 -13.21 0.52
C PRO A 104 1.71 -14.66 0.62
N SER A 105 0.40 -14.86 0.43
CA SER A 105 -0.21 -16.19 0.47
C SER A 105 0.19 -17.05 -0.72
N GLU A 106 0.22 -18.35 -0.52
CA GLU A 106 0.39 -19.35 -1.58
C GLU A 106 -0.97 -19.75 -2.15
N ILE A 107 -1.04 -19.93 -3.47
CA ILE A 107 -2.25 -20.43 -4.16
C ILE A 107 -1.86 -21.67 -4.95
N PRO A 108 -1.86 -22.87 -4.31
CA PRO A 108 -1.48 -24.10 -4.97
C PRO A 108 -2.37 -24.41 -6.16
N GLY A 109 -1.75 -24.89 -7.25
CA GLY A 109 -2.47 -25.28 -8.46
C GLY A 109 -2.89 -24.12 -9.38
N VAL A 110 -2.74 -22.86 -8.97
CA VAL A 110 -3.01 -21.68 -9.81
C VAL A 110 -1.70 -21.08 -10.28
N THR A 111 -1.41 -21.16 -11.57
CA THR A 111 -0.16 -20.62 -12.10
C THR A 111 -0.15 -19.10 -12.09
N ILE A 112 1.06 -18.49 -11.98
CA ILE A 112 1.23 -17.03 -12.03
C ILE A 112 0.57 -16.45 -13.28
N ALA A 113 0.78 -17.08 -14.44
CA ALA A 113 0.20 -16.61 -15.69
C ALA A 113 -1.33 -16.61 -15.67
N ASN A 114 -1.96 -17.67 -15.15
CA ASN A 114 -3.42 -17.75 -15.08
C ASN A 114 -3.99 -16.77 -14.06
N PHE A 115 -3.36 -16.65 -12.88
CA PHE A 115 -3.74 -15.69 -11.85
C PHE A 115 -3.73 -14.26 -12.37
N LEU A 116 -2.59 -13.84 -12.95
CA LEU A 116 -2.43 -12.48 -13.48
C LEU A 116 -3.36 -12.21 -14.66
N ARG A 117 -3.58 -13.19 -15.54
CA ARG A 117 -4.53 -13.04 -16.65
C ARG A 117 -5.95 -12.79 -16.14
N ALA A 118 -6.40 -13.57 -15.16
CA ALA A 118 -7.72 -13.39 -14.56
C ALA A 118 -7.83 -12.02 -13.86
N ALA A 119 -6.80 -11.60 -13.12
CA ALA A 119 -6.79 -10.31 -12.43
C ALA A 119 -6.80 -9.12 -13.42
N VAL A 120 -6.02 -9.17 -14.50
CA VAL A 120 -6.04 -8.11 -15.53
C VAL A 120 -7.39 -8.10 -16.26
N GLN A 121 -7.90 -9.28 -16.66
CA GLN A 121 -9.21 -9.41 -17.33
C GLN A 121 -10.35 -8.81 -16.49
N SER A 122 -10.33 -9.01 -15.17
CA SER A 122 -11.39 -8.50 -14.27
C SER A 122 -11.47 -6.97 -14.18
N ARG A 123 -10.47 -6.26 -14.73
CA ARG A 123 -10.38 -4.79 -14.74
C ARG A 123 -10.73 -4.19 -16.10
N LEU A 124 -10.89 -5.01 -17.12
CA LEU A 124 -11.34 -4.55 -18.43
C LEU A 124 -12.85 -4.21 -18.39
N PRO A 125 -13.31 -3.32 -19.25
CA PRO A 125 -14.73 -3.07 -19.43
C PRO A 125 -15.50 -4.35 -19.78
N GLU A 126 -16.77 -4.39 -19.42
CA GLU A 126 -17.64 -5.53 -19.72
C GLU A 126 -17.70 -5.81 -21.22
N GLY A 127 -17.42 -7.05 -21.60
CA GLY A 127 -17.41 -7.48 -23.02
C GLY A 127 -16.07 -7.31 -23.72
N GLU A 128 -15.06 -6.74 -23.08
CA GLU A 128 -13.70 -6.71 -23.61
C GLU A 128 -12.92 -7.94 -23.15
N GLU A 129 -12.22 -8.59 -24.10
CA GLU A 129 -11.38 -9.75 -23.84
C GLU A 129 -9.89 -9.39 -23.99
N LEU A 130 -9.08 -9.91 -23.08
CA LEU A 130 -7.63 -9.77 -23.12
C LEU A 130 -7.04 -10.74 -24.14
N GLU A 131 -6.53 -10.22 -25.25
CA GLU A 131 -5.85 -11.00 -26.26
C GLU A 131 -4.61 -11.70 -25.67
N ALA A 132 -4.49 -13.01 -25.96
CA ALA A 132 -3.43 -13.82 -25.36
C ALA A 132 -2.03 -13.34 -25.76
N THR A 133 -1.85 -12.93 -27.01
CA THR A 133 -0.58 -12.41 -27.53
C THR A 133 -0.13 -11.17 -26.81
N ASP A 134 -1.04 -10.21 -26.60
CA ASP A 134 -0.77 -8.93 -25.96
C ASP A 134 -0.50 -9.14 -24.46
N TYR A 135 -1.27 -10.03 -23.82
CA TYR A 135 -1.06 -10.40 -22.43
C TYR A 135 0.34 -10.98 -22.20
N TYR A 136 0.76 -11.99 -22.98
CA TYR A 136 2.08 -12.60 -22.78
C TYR A 136 3.22 -11.65 -23.15
N ALA A 137 3.07 -10.81 -24.17
CA ALA A 137 4.08 -9.79 -24.50
C ALA A 137 4.30 -8.84 -23.31
N ARG A 138 3.22 -8.33 -22.73
CA ARG A 138 3.26 -7.46 -21.54
C ARG A 138 3.82 -8.19 -20.31
N LEU A 139 3.39 -9.43 -20.06
CA LEU A 139 3.88 -10.24 -18.94
C LEU A 139 5.40 -10.42 -19.01
N TYR A 140 5.92 -10.79 -20.18
CA TYR A 140 7.35 -11.01 -20.36
C TYR A 140 8.16 -9.71 -20.24
N GLU A 141 7.67 -8.59 -20.76
CA GLU A 141 8.28 -7.27 -20.56
C GLU A 141 8.42 -6.94 -19.07
N LYS A 142 7.35 -7.11 -18.28
CA LYS A 142 7.38 -6.85 -16.84
C LYS A 142 8.27 -7.84 -16.08
N MET A 143 8.34 -9.09 -16.51
CA MET A 143 9.26 -10.09 -15.93
C MET A 143 10.72 -9.74 -16.21
N ASP A 144 11.06 -9.31 -17.42
CA ASP A 144 12.41 -8.87 -17.79
C ASP A 144 12.84 -7.65 -16.94
N LEU A 145 11.93 -6.68 -16.71
CA LEU A 145 12.16 -5.53 -15.80
C LEU A 145 12.54 -5.96 -14.37
N LEU A 146 11.96 -7.06 -13.89
CA LEU A 146 12.15 -7.56 -12.52
C LEU A 146 13.22 -8.67 -12.44
N ALA A 147 13.96 -8.92 -13.51
CA ALA A 147 14.92 -10.01 -13.63
C ALA A 147 14.32 -11.36 -13.18
N MET A 148 13.06 -11.62 -13.57
CA MET A 148 12.36 -12.88 -13.31
C MET A 148 12.46 -13.81 -14.50
N ASP A 149 12.83 -15.07 -14.23
CA ASP A 149 12.86 -16.09 -15.27
C ASP A 149 11.44 -16.45 -15.75
N ARG A 150 11.27 -16.60 -17.07
CA ARG A 150 9.95 -16.88 -17.69
C ARG A 150 9.34 -18.21 -17.26
N SER A 151 10.14 -19.16 -16.74
CA SER A 151 9.63 -20.42 -16.18
C SER A 151 8.72 -20.21 -14.96
N PHE A 152 8.81 -19.04 -14.27
CA PHE A 152 7.91 -18.69 -13.17
C PHE A 152 6.45 -18.60 -13.61
N THR A 153 6.16 -18.30 -14.87
CA THR A 153 4.78 -18.21 -15.41
C THR A 153 3.98 -19.49 -15.21
N SER A 154 4.64 -20.64 -15.22
CA SER A 154 4.01 -21.97 -15.06
C SER A 154 4.01 -22.47 -13.60
N ARG A 155 4.68 -21.77 -12.67
CA ARG A 155 4.68 -22.13 -11.26
C ARG A 155 3.41 -21.62 -10.59
N SER A 156 2.93 -22.36 -9.59
CA SER A 156 1.84 -21.90 -8.72
C SER A 156 2.22 -20.63 -7.96
N VAL A 157 1.26 -19.74 -7.75
CA VAL A 157 1.49 -18.45 -7.07
C VAL A 157 2.11 -18.68 -5.69
N ASN A 158 3.33 -18.20 -5.51
CA ASN A 158 4.11 -18.22 -4.27
C ASN A 158 4.44 -19.61 -3.68
N GLU A 159 3.98 -20.71 -4.29
CA GLU A 159 4.18 -22.06 -3.78
C GLU A 159 5.68 -22.46 -3.87
N GLY A 160 6.28 -22.70 -2.69
CA GLY A 160 7.69 -23.04 -2.58
C GLY A 160 8.65 -21.92 -2.99
N PHE A 161 8.20 -20.66 -3.02
CA PHE A 161 9.06 -19.52 -3.32
C PHE A 161 9.86 -19.10 -2.09
N SER A 162 11.11 -18.69 -2.32
CA SER A 162 11.89 -17.93 -1.33
C SER A 162 11.22 -16.58 -1.04
N GLY A 163 11.59 -15.94 0.08
CA GLY A 163 11.07 -14.60 0.42
C GLY A 163 11.28 -13.57 -0.71
N GLY A 164 12.47 -13.57 -1.31
CA GLY A 164 12.79 -12.67 -2.43
C GLY A 164 11.97 -12.97 -3.70
N GLU A 165 11.70 -14.23 -4.01
CA GLU A 165 10.85 -14.62 -5.13
C GLU A 165 9.39 -14.22 -4.90
N LYS A 166 8.86 -14.39 -3.66
CA LYS A 166 7.50 -13.95 -3.29
C LYS A 166 7.35 -12.44 -3.48
N LYS A 167 8.33 -11.65 -3.01
CA LYS A 167 8.29 -10.19 -3.14
C LYS A 167 8.44 -9.72 -4.59
N ARG A 168 9.31 -10.34 -5.39
CA ARG A 168 9.36 -10.06 -6.84
C ARG A 168 8.05 -10.38 -7.54
N ASN A 169 7.39 -11.50 -7.16
CA ASN A 169 6.09 -11.84 -7.70
C ASN A 169 5.00 -10.82 -7.32
N GLU A 170 5.02 -10.24 -6.12
CA GLU A 170 4.12 -9.14 -5.74
C GLU A 170 4.36 -7.89 -6.59
N ILE A 171 5.63 -7.51 -6.82
CA ILE A 171 5.93 -6.37 -7.70
C ILE A 171 5.55 -6.65 -9.16
N LEU A 172 5.67 -7.92 -9.63
CA LEU A 172 5.15 -8.32 -10.94
C LEU A 172 3.63 -8.13 -11.01
N GLN A 173 2.89 -8.53 -9.97
CA GLN A 173 1.45 -8.30 -9.88
C GLN A 173 1.13 -6.79 -9.96
N MET A 174 1.84 -5.96 -9.20
CA MET A 174 1.68 -4.50 -9.24
C MET A 174 1.97 -3.95 -10.65
N ALA A 175 3.04 -4.42 -11.29
CA ALA A 175 3.43 -4.00 -12.66
C ALA A 175 2.40 -4.38 -13.72
N MET A 176 1.76 -5.55 -13.59
CA MET A 176 0.73 -6.03 -14.50
C MET A 176 -0.62 -5.35 -14.29
N LEU A 177 -0.95 -5.03 -13.03
CA LEU A 177 -2.23 -4.41 -12.67
C LEU A 177 -2.23 -2.89 -12.83
N GLU A 178 -1.07 -2.23 -12.83
CA GLU A 178 -0.93 -0.76 -12.95
C GLU A 178 -1.95 -0.02 -12.05
N PRO A 179 -1.83 -0.18 -10.73
CA PRO A 179 -2.79 0.42 -9.81
C PRO A 179 -2.67 1.95 -9.79
N LYS A 180 -3.73 2.61 -9.30
CA LYS A 180 -3.70 4.04 -8.98
C LYS A 180 -3.01 4.31 -7.65
N TYR A 181 -3.19 3.40 -6.69
CA TYR A 181 -2.60 3.46 -5.35
C TYR A 181 -2.04 2.09 -4.97
N ALA A 182 -0.79 2.07 -4.53
CA ALA A 182 -0.13 0.88 -4.03
C ALA A 182 0.23 1.04 -2.56
N VAL A 183 -0.29 0.15 -1.71
CA VAL A 183 0.09 0.03 -0.31
C VAL A 183 1.09 -1.12 -0.20
N LEU A 184 2.31 -0.83 0.23
CA LEU A 184 3.40 -1.80 0.32
C LEU A 184 3.72 -2.04 1.80
N ASP A 185 3.17 -3.13 2.38
CA ASP A 185 3.30 -3.44 3.81
C ASP A 185 4.54 -4.32 4.06
N GLU A 186 5.57 -3.72 4.66
CA GLU A 186 6.83 -4.37 5.03
C GLU A 186 7.44 -5.23 3.91
N THR A 187 7.48 -4.69 2.69
CA THR A 187 7.97 -5.40 1.50
C THR A 187 9.47 -5.70 1.54
N ASP A 188 10.18 -5.15 2.49
CA ASP A 188 11.61 -5.37 2.77
C ASP A 188 11.88 -6.44 3.82
N SER A 189 10.84 -6.94 4.50
CA SER A 189 10.99 -7.94 5.57
C SER A 189 11.56 -9.26 5.05
N GLY A 190 12.68 -9.71 5.66
CA GLY A 190 13.33 -10.97 5.33
C GLY A 190 14.08 -11.00 3.99
N LEU A 191 14.25 -9.83 3.33
CA LEU A 191 15.03 -9.75 2.10
C LEU A 191 16.52 -9.53 2.37
N ASP A 192 17.37 -10.20 1.57
CA ASP A 192 18.76 -9.80 1.41
C ASP A 192 18.88 -8.50 0.60
N ILE A 193 20.09 -7.94 0.55
CA ILE A 193 20.34 -6.64 -0.10
C ILE A 193 20.03 -6.69 -1.60
N ASP A 194 20.30 -7.81 -2.26
CA ASP A 194 20.12 -7.88 -3.72
C ASP A 194 18.64 -8.04 -4.08
N ALA A 195 17.88 -8.85 -3.34
CA ALA A 195 16.43 -8.93 -3.48
C ALA A 195 15.77 -7.57 -3.19
N LEU A 196 16.23 -6.85 -2.16
CA LEU A 196 15.74 -5.52 -1.83
C LEU A 196 15.96 -4.52 -2.97
N LYS A 197 17.14 -4.52 -3.61
CA LYS A 197 17.43 -3.66 -4.77
C LYS A 197 16.52 -3.95 -5.95
N VAL A 198 16.24 -5.23 -6.23
CA VAL A 198 15.34 -5.62 -7.32
C VAL A 198 13.91 -5.15 -7.06
N VAL A 199 13.40 -5.35 -5.83
CA VAL A 199 12.09 -4.85 -5.40
C VAL A 199 12.02 -3.34 -5.54
N ALA A 200 13.02 -2.63 -5.01
CA ALA A 200 13.07 -1.17 -5.08
C ALA A 200 13.18 -0.66 -6.53
N HIS A 201 13.97 -1.32 -7.38
CA HIS A 201 14.03 -1.01 -8.80
C HIS A 201 12.66 -1.18 -9.47
N GLY A 202 11.96 -2.28 -9.18
CA GLY A 202 10.61 -2.52 -9.68
C GLY A 202 9.63 -1.43 -9.28
N VAL A 203 9.59 -1.05 -7.99
CA VAL A 203 8.72 0.04 -7.51
C VAL A 203 9.09 1.37 -8.20
N ASN A 204 10.38 1.72 -8.24
CA ASN A 204 10.83 2.98 -8.86
C ASN A 204 10.54 3.05 -10.37
N SER A 205 10.59 1.92 -11.08
CA SER A 205 10.27 1.88 -12.52
C SER A 205 8.77 2.06 -12.81
N LEU A 206 7.92 1.82 -11.81
CA LEU A 206 6.48 2.03 -11.90
C LEU A 206 6.05 3.41 -11.40
N ARG A 207 6.95 4.14 -10.73
CA ARG A 207 6.65 5.53 -10.29
C ARG A 207 6.32 6.41 -11.48
N GLY A 208 5.32 7.26 -11.30
CA GLY A 208 4.87 8.19 -12.32
C GLY A 208 3.65 8.97 -11.85
N PRO A 209 3.16 9.93 -12.63
CA PRO A 209 2.11 10.85 -12.21
C PRO A 209 0.77 10.16 -11.89
N ASN A 210 0.63 8.89 -12.26
CA ASN A 210 -0.63 8.14 -12.10
C ASN A 210 -0.62 7.16 -10.93
N LEU A 211 0.50 7.01 -10.19
CA LEU A 211 0.64 6.06 -9.10
C LEU A 211 1.00 6.77 -7.79
N GLY A 212 0.10 6.73 -6.81
CA GLY A 212 0.39 7.07 -5.41
C GLY A 212 0.90 5.83 -4.67
N VAL A 213 1.98 5.95 -3.90
CA VAL A 213 2.57 4.83 -3.17
C VAL A 213 2.58 5.13 -1.68
N LEU A 214 2.02 4.21 -0.88
CA LEU A 214 2.12 4.21 0.57
C LEU A 214 3.03 3.06 1.02
N LEU A 215 4.26 3.40 1.38
CA LEU A 215 5.22 2.45 1.96
C LEU A 215 4.99 2.32 3.46
N ILE A 216 4.85 1.10 3.95
CA ILE A 216 4.85 0.81 5.38
C ILE A 216 6.12 0.03 5.69
N THR A 217 7.01 0.61 6.48
CA THR A 217 8.25 -0.04 6.87
C THR A 217 8.72 0.45 8.24
N HIS A 218 9.47 -0.37 8.93
CA HIS A 218 10.20 0.02 10.14
C HIS A 218 11.72 0.11 9.88
N TYR A 219 12.15 -0.13 8.64
CA TYR A 219 13.54 -0.07 8.23
C TYR A 219 13.80 1.10 7.27
N GLN A 220 14.68 2.00 7.66
CA GLN A 220 15.16 3.06 6.79
C GLN A 220 15.87 2.54 5.54
N ARG A 221 16.46 1.33 5.61
CA ARG A 221 17.21 0.76 4.50
C ARG A 221 16.42 0.73 3.17
N LEU A 222 15.11 0.43 3.21
CA LEU A 222 14.24 0.49 2.04
C LEU A 222 14.14 1.92 1.50
N LEU A 223 14.03 2.93 2.39
CA LEU A 223 13.86 4.32 2.03
C LEU A 223 15.12 4.95 1.38
N ASN A 224 16.28 4.29 1.50
CA ASN A 224 17.49 4.66 0.76
C ASN A 224 17.40 4.29 -0.73
N TYR A 225 16.58 3.31 -1.09
CA TYR A 225 16.36 2.86 -2.47
C TYR A 225 15.05 3.40 -3.06
N ILE A 226 14.00 3.50 -2.25
CA ILE A 226 12.72 4.12 -2.62
C ILE A 226 12.59 5.39 -1.79
N VAL A 227 13.15 6.50 -2.30
CA VAL A 227 13.14 7.78 -1.58
C VAL A 227 11.71 8.31 -1.53
N PRO A 228 11.12 8.47 -0.32
CA PRO A 228 9.78 9.01 -0.18
C PRO A 228 9.79 10.54 -0.32
N ASP A 229 8.66 11.08 -0.79
CA ASP A 229 8.38 12.51 -0.79
C ASP A 229 8.00 12.99 0.62
N HIS A 230 7.26 12.13 1.37
CA HIS A 230 6.85 12.39 2.74
C HIS A 230 7.06 11.17 3.64
N VAL A 231 7.44 11.43 4.89
CA VAL A 231 7.58 10.43 5.95
C VAL A 231 6.63 10.78 7.09
N HIS A 232 5.85 9.80 7.54
CA HIS A 232 4.89 9.92 8.61
C HIS A 232 5.26 8.96 9.73
N VAL A 233 5.24 9.44 10.97
CA VAL A 233 5.53 8.63 12.15
C VAL A 233 4.23 8.25 12.84
N MET A 234 3.94 6.94 12.83
CA MET A 234 2.73 6.40 13.45
C MET A 234 3.04 5.83 14.83
N VAL A 235 2.40 6.36 15.87
CA VAL A 235 2.50 5.89 17.24
C VAL A 235 1.10 5.70 17.83
N ARG A 236 0.85 4.57 18.50
CA ARG A 236 -0.42 4.27 19.19
C ARG A 236 -1.69 4.52 18.34
N GLY A 237 -1.62 4.26 17.03
CA GLY A 237 -2.76 4.39 16.12
C GLY A 237 -2.99 5.79 15.54
N ARG A 238 -2.03 6.71 15.69
CA ARG A 238 -2.09 8.09 15.19
C ARG A 238 -0.83 8.44 14.41
N ILE A 239 -0.94 9.38 13.47
CA ILE A 239 0.22 10.07 12.91
C ILE A 239 0.57 11.20 13.86
N GLU A 240 1.71 11.06 14.54
CA GLU A 240 2.19 12.05 15.51
C GLU A 240 3.09 13.09 14.85
N MET A 241 3.78 12.71 13.78
CA MET A 241 4.71 13.60 13.10
C MET A 241 4.75 13.32 11.62
N SER A 242 4.94 14.36 10.80
CA SER A 242 5.15 14.25 9.36
C SER A 242 6.29 15.15 8.94
N GLY A 243 7.09 14.72 7.97
CA GLY A 243 8.24 15.46 7.46
C GLY A 243 8.76 14.90 6.15
N GLY A 244 9.91 15.39 5.70
CA GLY A 244 10.63 14.87 4.55
C GLY A 244 11.49 13.65 4.89
N LYS A 245 12.33 13.24 3.95
CA LYS A 245 13.25 12.10 4.10
C LYS A 245 14.19 12.22 5.31
N GLU A 246 14.49 13.44 5.76
CA GLU A 246 15.35 13.72 6.90
C GLU A 246 14.76 13.16 8.21
N LEU A 247 13.41 13.09 8.28
CA LEU A 247 12.73 12.50 9.44
C LEU A 247 13.07 11.01 9.59
N ALA A 248 13.17 10.26 8.48
CA ALA A 248 13.56 8.85 8.52
C ALA A 248 14.99 8.66 9.09
N LEU A 249 15.93 9.57 8.72
CA LEU A 249 17.29 9.55 9.26
C LEU A 249 17.31 9.80 10.76
N GLN A 250 16.53 10.77 11.23
CA GLN A 250 16.42 11.08 12.67
C GLN A 250 15.84 9.90 13.46
N LEU A 251 14.86 9.18 12.88
CA LEU A 251 14.27 8.00 13.53
C LEU A 251 15.26 6.83 13.62
N GLU A 252 16.14 6.66 12.64
CA GLU A 252 17.19 5.64 12.71
C GLU A 252 18.22 5.97 13.77
N GLU A 253 18.63 7.24 13.86
CA GLU A 253 19.65 7.71 14.82
C GLU A 253 19.13 7.71 16.27
N LYS A 254 17.90 8.20 16.49
CA LYS A 254 17.35 8.49 17.83
C LYS A 254 16.32 7.46 18.32
N GLY A 255 15.86 6.57 17.43
CA GLY A 255 14.72 5.69 17.73
C GLY A 255 13.38 6.45 17.73
N TYR A 256 12.36 5.86 18.37
CA TYR A 256 11.00 6.42 18.42
C TYR A 256 10.62 7.03 19.77
N ASP A 257 11.51 7.00 20.78
CA ASP A 257 11.12 7.37 22.15
C ASP A 257 10.87 8.87 22.29
N TRP A 258 11.67 9.70 21.63
CA TRP A 258 11.47 11.16 21.60
C TRP A 258 10.12 11.57 20.96
N VAL A 259 9.62 10.83 19.96
CA VAL A 259 8.30 11.11 19.35
C VAL A 259 7.17 10.79 20.34
N LYS A 260 7.36 9.80 21.20
CA LYS A 260 6.37 9.45 22.25
C LYS A 260 6.30 10.48 23.35
N GLU A 261 7.44 11.07 23.72
CA GLU A 261 7.53 12.12 24.74
C GLU A 261 6.82 13.40 24.27
N ASP A 262 7.04 13.79 22.99
CA ASP A 262 6.35 14.95 22.38
C ASP A 262 4.81 14.73 22.31
N ALA A 263 4.36 13.47 22.10
CA ALA A 263 2.94 13.12 22.04
C ALA A 263 2.24 13.09 23.42
N ASP A 264 2.99 12.93 24.50
CA ASP A 264 2.48 12.92 25.88
C ASP A 264 2.54 14.33 26.55
N GLU A 265 3.18 15.34 25.93
CA GLU A 265 3.10 16.73 26.38
C GLU A 265 1.72 17.32 26.04
N PRO A 266 0.92 17.77 27.04
CA PRO A 266 -0.33 18.44 26.75
C PRO A 266 -0.04 19.74 25.98
N ALA A 267 -0.72 19.94 24.85
CA ALA A 267 -0.65 21.20 24.12
C ALA A 267 -0.85 22.35 25.09
N LEU A 268 0.20 23.13 25.29
CA LEU A 268 0.12 24.35 26.14
C LEU A 268 -0.94 25.26 25.52
N ALA A 269 -2.01 25.47 26.28
CA ALA A 269 -3.18 26.28 25.95
C ALA A 269 -2.85 27.77 25.77
#